data_6d7cba10150eb0b547e1e8fb86670263
#
_entry.id   6d7cba10150eb0b547e1e8fb86670263
#
_cell.length_a   1.000
_cell.length_b   1.000
_cell.length_c   1.000
_cell.angle_alpha   90.00
_cell.angle_beta   90.00
_cell.angle_gamma   90.00
#
_symmetry.space_group_name_H-M   'P 1'
#
loop_
_entity.id
_entity.type
_entity.pdbx_description
1 polymer ?
#
loop_
_entity_poly.entity_id
_entity_poly.type
_entity_poly.pdbx_seq_one_letter_code
_entity_poly.pdbx_strand_id
1 'polypeptide(L)'
;MEINDRSVVQTKCPNFVEVPRKPLELSLTSEQKKQMIRIFIEDADYLIEQLSSKEENVQYAMFLTEPHPVDVEARKRVCLDIIDKYCKGYKVLIKPHPRDLIDYESLCPDAEVIKGRFPVEVLNFFEGLHIKLAVSVITTAMNNMDFVEEKLNLGASFWDDYEDPAKHAFNKAAGLELADK
;
A
#
# COMPACT_ATOMS: atom_id res chain seq x y z
N MET A 1 7.36 -3.87 12.32
CA MET A 1 7.38 -5.36 12.34
C MET A 1 6.60 -5.78 13.57
N GLU A 2 5.44 -6.37 13.40
CA GLU A 2 4.71 -6.97 14.52
C GLU A 2 5.41 -8.26 14.90
N ILE A 3 5.71 -8.40 16.20
CA ILE A 3 6.30 -9.61 16.73
C ILE A 3 5.16 -10.54 17.11
N ASN A 4 4.89 -11.52 16.25
CA ASN A 4 3.79 -12.47 16.43
C ASN A 4 4.04 -13.48 17.56
N ASP A 5 5.30 -13.69 17.97
CA ASP A 5 5.65 -14.57 19.07
C ASP A 5 6.63 -13.88 20.03
N ARG A 6 6.06 -13.23 21.03
CA ARG A 6 6.81 -12.51 22.07
C ARG A 6 7.72 -13.44 22.90
N SER A 7 7.34 -14.70 23.07
CA SER A 7 8.11 -15.66 23.88
C SER A 7 9.44 -16.00 23.21
N VAL A 8 9.45 -16.14 21.88
CA VAL A 8 10.67 -16.40 21.11
C VAL A 8 11.63 -15.21 21.16
N VAL A 9 11.12 -13.99 21.08
CA VAL A 9 11.94 -12.78 21.12
C VAL A 9 12.55 -12.59 22.51
N GLN A 10 11.77 -12.74 23.57
CA GLN A 10 12.27 -12.64 24.94
C GLN A 10 13.35 -13.67 25.27
N THR A 11 13.22 -14.90 24.74
CA THR A 11 14.21 -15.96 24.95
C THR A 11 15.53 -15.64 24.23
N LYS A 12 15.48 -15.07 23.02
CA LYS A 12 16.68 -14.75 22.21
C LYS A 12 17.30 -13.40 22.53
N CYS A 13 16.51 -12.48 23.06
CA CYS A 13 16.89 -11.10 23.36
C CYS A 13 16.47 -10.73 24.79
N PRO A 14 17.25 -11.11 25.82
CA PRO A 14 16.87 -10.90 27.23
C PRO A 14 16.70 -9.42 27.61
N ASN A 15 17.29 -8.51 26.84
CA ASN A 15 17.16 -7.06 27.03
C ASN A 15 16.11 -6.43 26.07
N PHE A 16 15.18 -7.25 25.57
CA PHE A 16 14.11 -6.75 24.70
C PHE A 16 13.20 -5.79 25.45
N VAL A 17 13.08 -4.58 24.90
CA VAL A 17 12.13 -3.57 25.36
C VAL A 17 11.12 -3.36 24.24
N GLU A 18 9.86 -3.66 24.53
CA GLU A 18 8.77 -3.36 23.59
C GLU A 18 8.40 -1.88 23.70
N VAL A 19 8.59 -1.15 22.62
CA VAL A 19 8.20 0.25 22.54
C VAL A 19 6.92 0.34 21.70
N PRO A 20 5.80 0.80 22.25
CA PRO A 20 4.56 0.87 21.53
C PRO A 20 4.65 1.93 20.42
N ARG A 21 4.39 1.52 19.17
CA ARG A 21 4.51 2.35 17.97
C ARG A 21 3.59 3.57 18.03
N LYS A 22 2.33 3.39 18.34
CA LYS A 22 1.32 4.45 18.31
C LYS A 22 1.62 5.65 19.20
N PRO A 23 1.99 5.49 20.48
CA PRO A 23 2.44 6.61 21.31
C PRO A 23 3.67 7.34 20.77
N LEU A 24 4.62 6.61 20.14
CA LEU A 24 5.78 7.26 19.51
C LEU A 24 5.37 8.12 18.31
N GLU A 25 4.53 7.60 17.43
CA GLU A 25 4.02 8.34 16.28
C GLU A 25 3.27 9.62 16.71
N LEU A 26 2.46 9.52 17.76
CA LEU A 26 1.72 10.65 18.32
C LEU A 26 2.61 11.69 19.01
N SER A 27 3.80 11.28 19.47
CA SER A 27 4.75 12.20 20.12
C SER A 27 5.57 13.04 19.12
N LEU A 28 5.55 12.70 17.83
CA LEU A 28 6.29 13.43 16.82
C LEU A 28 5.67 14.80 16.55
N THR A 29 6.53 15.81 16.51
CA THR A 29 6.13 17.16 16.08
C THR A 29 5.84 17.18 14.58
N SER A 30 5.09 18.19 14.10
CA SER A 30 4.81 18.38 12.67
C SER A 30 6.10 18.45 11.83
N GLU A 31 7.16 19.08 12.36
CA GLU A 31 8.44 19.14 11.66
C GLU A 31 9.13 17.76 11.57
N GLN A 32 9.09 16.98 12.65
CA GLN A 32 9.63 15.62 12.63
C GLN A 32 8.86 14.71 11.65
N LYS A 33 7.55 14.84 11.58
CA LYS A 33 6.72 14.12 10.60
C LYS A 33 7.11 14.48 9.17
N LYS A 34 7.27 15.78 8.86
CA LYS A 34 7.74 16.23 7.55
C LYS A 34 9.13 15.69 7.20
N GLN A 35 10.04 15.65 8.18
CA GLN A 35 11.36 15.05 7.99
C GLN A 35 11.26 13.54 7.68
N MET A 36 10.40 12.80 8.39
CA MET A 36 10.16 11.39 8.11
C MET A 36 9.67 11.17 6.67
N ILE A 37 8.72 11.98 6.21
CA ILE A 37 8.23 11.92 4.84
C ILE A 37 9.38 12.13 3.84
N ARG A 38 10.19 13.16 4.02
CA ARG A 38 11.33 13.50 3.14
C ARG A 38 12.44 12.45 3.13
N ILE A 39 12.61 11.68 4.19
CA ILE A 39 13.59 10.57 4.25
C ILE A 39 13.16 9.41 3.36
N PHE A 40 11.86 9.12 3.31
CA PHE A 40 11.34 7.94 2.60
C PHE A 40 10.84 8.24 1.18
N ILE A 41 10.53 9.50 0.87
CA ILE A 41 9.90 9.92 -0.39
C ILE A 41 10.78 10.98 -1.06
N GLU A 42 11.35 10.63 -2.21
CA GLU A 42 12.26 11.52 -2.96
C GLU A 42 11.58 12.84 -3.36
N ASP A 43 10.36 12.75 -3.91
CA ASP A 43 9.55 13.90 -4.33
C ASP A 43 8.48 14.26 -3.28
N ALA A 44 8.88 14.30 -2.00
CA ALA A 44 7.94 14.48 -0.90
C ALA A 44 7.10 15.76 -1.02
N ASP A 45 7.70 16.86 -1.44
CA ASP A 45 7.02 18.15 -1.55
C ASP A 45 5.96 18.12 -2.68
N TYR A 46 6.27 17.47 -3.82
CA TYR A 46 5.30 17.23 -4.89
C TYR A 46 4.14 16.36 -4.41
N LEU A 47 4.43 15.25 -3.72
CA LEU A 47 3.38 14.39 -3.20
C LEU A 47 2.52 15.09 -2.14
N ILE A 48 3.14 15.91 -1.27
CA ILE A 48 2.42 16.73 -0.30
C ILE A 48 1.46 17.70 -1.02
N GLU A 49 1.93 18.37 -2.05
CA GLU A 49 1.10 19.28 -2.83
C GLU A 49 -0.08 18.55 -3.49
N GLN A 50 0.18 17.42 -4.14
CA GLN A 50 -0.85 16.58 -4.78
C GLN A 50 -1.91 16.10 -3.77
N LEU A 51 -1.49 15.59 -2.63
CA LEU A 51 -2.40 15.05 -1.61
C LEU A 51 -3.06 16.13 -0.75
N SER A 52 -2.48 17.34 -0.70
CA SER A 52 -3.00 18.48 0.06
C SER A 52 -3.90 19.40 -0.77
N SER A 53 -3.83 19.31 -2.11
CA SER A 53 -4.70 20.07 -3.01
C SER A 53 -6.13 19.51 -2.95
N LYS A 54 -6.79 19.78 -1.83
CA LYS A 54 -8.19 19.39 -1.62
C LYS A 54 -9.07 20.29 -2.45
N GLU A 55 -9.52 19.79 -3.60
CA GLU A 55 -10.77 20.27 -4.14
C GLU A 55 -11.86 19.97 -3.11
N GLU A 56 -12.55 20.99 -2.62
CA GLU A 56 -13.68 20.80 -1.71
C GLU A 56 -14.65 19.81 -2.35
N ASN A 57 -14.96 18.71 -1.64
CA ASN A 57 -15.86 17.61 -2.01
C ASN A 57 -15.27 16.47 -2.89
N VAL A 58 -13.96 16.41 -3.17
CA VAL A 58 -13.37 15.23 -3.83
C VAL A 58 -13.08 14.14 -2.81
N GLN A 59 -13.65 12.97 -3.03
CA GLN A 59 -13.34 11.77 -2.24
C GLN A 59 -12.32 10.91 -2.99
N TYR A 60 -11.33 10.41 -2.26
CA TYR A 60 -10.28 9.57 -2.81
C TYR A 60 -10.48 8.12 -2.44
N ALA A 61 -10.23 7.22 -3.41
CA ALA A 61 -10.01 5.80 -3.16
C ALA A 61 -8.55 5.44 -3.45
N MET A 62 -7.95 4.59 -2.63
CA MET A 62 -6.58 4.11 -2.81
C MET A 62 -6.57 2.62 -3.09
N PHE A 63 -6.02 2.23 -4.23
CA PHE A 63 -5.73 0.83 -4.54
C PHE A 63 -4.28 0.51 -4.18
N LEU A 64 -4.10 -0.48 -3.31
CA LEU A 64 -2.78 -1.01 -2.95
C LEU A 64 -2.51 -2.26 -3.79
N THR A 65 -1.46 -2.21 -4.61
CA THR A 65 -1.08 -3.37 -5.42
C THR A 65 -0.21 -4.35 -4.63
N GLU A 66 -0.12 -5.55 -5.14
CA GLU A 66 0.63 -6.64 -4.51
C GLU A 66 1.42 -7.43 -5.54
N PRO A 67 2.67 -7.81 -5.24
CA PRO A 67 3.46 -8.69 -6.09
C PRO A 67 3.00 -10.14 -5.87
N HIS A 68 1.74 -10.44 -6.11
CA HIS A 68 1.20 -11.78 -5.94
C HIS A 68 1.76 -12.73 -7.02
N PRO A 69 1.92 -14.03 -6.72
CA PRO A 69 2.39 -15.03 -7.67
C PRO A 69 1.33 -15.39 -8.74
N VAL A 70 0.80 -14.38 -9.40
CA VAL A 70 -0.20 -14.42 -10.45
C VAL A 70 0.39 -13.75 -11.68
N ASP A 71 0.01 -14.20 -12.85
CA ASP A 71 0.46 -13.65 -14.13
C ASP A 71 0.25 -12.14 -14.23
N VAL A 72 1.17 -11.44 -14.91
CA VAL A 72 1.14 -9.99 -15.08
C VAL A 72 -0.16 -9.52 -15.72
N GLU A 73 -0.65 -10.24 -16.74
CA GLU A 73 -1.89 -9.86 -17.44
C GLU A 73 -3.11 -10.10 -16.55
N ALA A 74 -3.10 -11.14 -15.70
CA ALA A 74 -4.14 -11.32 -14.69
C ALA A 74 -4.13 -10.18 -13.67
N ARG A 75 -2.96 -9.74 -13.19
CA ARG A 75 -2.83 -8.59 -12.26
C ARG A 75 -3.32 -7.28 -12.88
N LYS A 76 -3.05 -7.05 -14.17
CA LYS A 76 -3.58 -5.87 -14.88
C LYS A 76 -5.11 -5.88 -14.94
N ARG A 77 -5.72 -7.03 -15.28
CA ARG A 77 -7.19 -7.17 -15.29
C ARG A 77 -7.79 -6.93 -13.91
N VAL A 78 -7.19 -7.53 -12.86
CA VAL A 78 -7.60 -7.29 -11.47
C VAL A 78 -7.57 -5.81 -11.11
N CYS A 79 -6.52 -5.10 -11.49
CA CYS A 79 -6.42 -3.66 -11.25
C CYS A 79 -7.59 -2.90 -11.89
N LEU A 80 -7.84 -3.13 -13.18
CA LEU A 80 -8.92 -2.46 -13.91
C LEU A 80 -10.29 -2.76 -13.31
N ASP A 81 -10.56 -4.04 -12.99
CA ASP A 81 -11.83 -4.44 -12.41
C ASP A 81 -12.04 -3.91 -11.00
N ILE A 82 -10.99 -3.83 -10.18
CA ILE A 82 -11.06 -3.22 -8.85
C ILE A 82 -11.42 -1.74 -8.98
N ILE A 83 -10.76 -1.01 -9.88
CA ILE A 83 -11.03 0.41 -10.10
C ILE A 83 -12.47 0.61 -10.57
N ASP A 84 -12.92 -0.12 -11.58
CA ASP A 84 -14.28 0.01 -12.11
C ASP A 84 -15.36 -0.38 -11.09
N LYS A 85 -15.13 -1.43 -10.33
CA LYS A 85 -16.16 -1.99 -9.45
C LYS A 85 -16.23 -1.31 -8.08
N TYR A 86 -15.07 -0.98 -7.49
CA TYR A 86 -15.01 -0.52 -6.09
C TYR A 86 -14.63 0.96 -5.96
N CYS A 87 -13.91 1.53 -6.95
CA CYS A 87 -13.43 2.91 -6.86
C CYS A 87 -14.26 3.89 -7.72
N LYS A 88 -15.39 3.44 -8.25
CA LYS A 88 -16.26 4.29 -9.09
C LYS A 88 -16.80 5.48 -8.31
N GLY A 89 -16.60 6.68 -8.86
CA GLY A 89 -17.02 7.94 -8.22
C GLY A 89 -15.98 8.57 -7.30
N TYR A 90 -14.84 7.91 -7.12
CA TYR A 90 -13.69 8.45 -6.39
C TYR A 90 -12.60 8.93 -7.35
N LYS A 91 -11.80 9.90 -6.91
CA LYS A 91 -10.48 10.13 -7.51
C LYS A 91 -9.55 9.01 -7.05
N VAL A 92 -8.98 8.26 -8.01
CA VAL A 92 -8.25 7.03 -7.71
C VAL A 92 -6.78 7.32 -7.52
N LEU A 93 -6.23 6.83 -6.42
CA LEU A 93 -4.80 6.77 -6.12
C LEU A 93 -4.35 5.31 -6.23
N ILE A 94 -3.28 5.04 -6.95
CA ILE A 94 -2.67 3.71 -6.98
C ILE A 94 -1.34 3.79 -6.24
N LYS A 95 -1.16 2.96 -5.20
CA LYS A 95 0.12 2.81 -4.53
C LYS A 95 0.71 1.44 -4.88
N PRO A 96 1.64 1.41 -5.86
CA PRO A 96 2.30 0.18 -6.25
C PRO A 96 3.14 -0.39 -5.10
N HIS A 97 3.13 -1.72 -4.99
CA HIS A 97 4.08 -2.40 -4.12
C HIS A 97 5.51 -2.21 -4.66
N PRO A 98 6.54 -2.05 -3.79
CA PRO A 98 7.92 -1.82 -4.23
C PRO A 98 8.51 -2.85 -5.22
N ARG A 99 7.98 -4.06 -5.23
CA ARG A 99 8.37 -5.14 -6.15
C ARG A 99 7.44 -5.30 -7.36
N ASP A 100 6.41 -4.49 -7.47
CA ASP A 100 5.50 -4.53 -8.61
C ASP A 100 6.08 -3.70 -9.77
N LEU A 101 6.20 -4.30 -10.94
CA LEU A 101 6.82 -3.71 -12.12
C LEU A 101 5.80 -3.29 -13.19
N ILE A 102 4.51 -3.36 -12.89
CA ILE A 102 3.47 -2.94 -13.82
C ILE A 102 3.51 -1.40 -13.95
N ASP A 103 3.48 -0.93 -15.19
CA ASP A 103 3.31 0.49 -15.49
C ASP A 103 1.83 0.87 -15.33
N TYR A 104 1.49 1.31 -14.13
CA TYR A 104 0.13 1.71 -13.77
C TYR A 104 -0.28 3.06 -14.36
N GLU A 105 0.68 3.95 -14.69
CA GLU A 105 0.37 5.22 -15.36
C GLU A 105 -0.19 4.99 -16.77
N SER A 106 0.44 4.06 -17.50
CA SER A 106 -0.06 3.67 -18.83
C SER A 106 -1.34 2.83 -18.76
N LEU A 107 -1.47 1.98 -17.72
CA LEU A 107 -2.62 1.08 -17.55
C LEU A 107 -3.88 1.84 -17.14
N CYS A 108 -3.75 2.81 -16.25
CA CYS A 108 -4.85 3.55 -15.62
C CYS A 108 -4.60 5.07 -15.73
N PRO A 109 -4.71 5.66 -16.91
CA PRO A 109 -4.34 7.07 -17.16
C PRO A 109 -5.18 8.09 -16.37
N ASP A 110 -6.36 7.69 -15.92
CA ASP A 110 -7.25 8.52 -15.09
C ASP A 110 -6.96 8.42 -13.59
N ALA A 111 -6.06 7.51 -13.19
CA ALA A 111 -5.64 7.34 -11.80
C ALA A 111 -4.30 8.04 -11.55
N GLU A 112 -4.11 8.53 -10.34
CA GLU A 112 -2.85 9.09 -9.90
C GLU A 112 -1.99 8.00 -9.24
N VAL A 113 -0.78 7.78 -9.77
CA VAL A 113 0.14 6.77 -9.26
C VAL A 113 1.09 7.39 -8.24
N ILE A 114 1.02 6.92 -7.00
CA ILE A 114 1.94 7.33 -5.93
C ILE A 114 3.29 6.64 -6.15
N LYS A 115 4.24 7.37 -6.73
CA LYS A 115 5.58 6.87 -7.05
C LYS A 115 6.42 6.65 -5.79
N GLY A 116 7.44 5.82 -5.94
CA GLY A 116 8.44 5.58 -4.90
C GLY A 116 8.28 4.25 -4.16
N ARG A 117 9.43 3.73 -3.71
CA ARG A 117 9.55 2.44 -3.03
C ARG A 117 9.56 2.60 -1.52
N PHE A 118 8.50 3.17 -0.97
CA PHE A 118 8.36 3.37 0.47
C PHE A 118 7.16 2.60 1.03
N PRO A 119 7.20 2.23 2.33
CA PRO A 119 6.06 1.62 3.00
C PRO A 119 4.88 2.59 3.04
N VAL A 120 3.67 2.13 2.71
CA VAL A 120 2.47 2.99 2.67
C VAL A 120 2.18 3.64 4.02
N GLU A 121 2.61 3.04 5.11
CA GLU A 121 2.46 3.56 6.47
C GLU A 121 3.17 4.92 6.68
N VAL A 122 4.14 5.26 5.84
CA VAL A 122 4.78 6.60 5.87
C VAL A 122 3.76 7.70 5.62
N LEU A 123 2.68 7.40 4.90
CA LEU A 123 1.59 8.34 4.65
C LEU A 123 0.82 8.72 5.93
N ASN A 124 0.95 7.98 7.04
CA ASN A 124 0.40 8.38 8.34
C ASN A 124 1.00 9.70 8.87
N PHE A 125 2.19 10.06 8.38
CA PHE A 125 2.83 11.32 8.78
C PHE A 125 2.32 12.54 8.00
N PHE A 126 1.53 12.34 6.94
CA PHE A 126 0.90 13.45 6.21
C PHE A 126 -0.28 14.01 7.01
N GLU A 127 -0.09 15.19 7.57
CA GLU A 127 -1.13 15.86 8.33
C GLU A 127 -2.29 16.29 7.42
N GLY A 128 -3.49 15.85 7.77
CA GLY A 128 -4.71 16.16 7.03
C GLY A 128 -4.97 15.26 5.80
N LEU A 129 -4.13 14.27 5.52
CA LEU A 129 -4.45 13.24 4.53
C LEU A 129 -5.67 12.45 4.99
N HIS A 130 -6.66 12.34 4.12
CA HIS A 130 -7.86 11.55 4.36
C HIS A 130 -8.27 10.83 3.07
N ILE A 131 -8.32 9.52 3.14
CA ILE A 131 -8.74 8.64 2.05
C ILE A 131 -10.04 7.96 2.48
N LYS A 132 -11.08 8.07 1.64
CA LYS A 132 -12.39 7.51 1.96
C LYS A 132 -12.36 5.99 1.94
N LEU A 133 -11.72 5.38 0.93
CA LEU A 133 -11.69 3.94 0.72
C LEU A 133 -10.27 3.47 0.37
N ALA A 134 -9.76 2.45 1.03
CA ALA A 134 -8.62 1.68 0.53
C ALA A 134 -9.06 0.29 0.13
N VAL A 135 -8.61 -0.17 -1.04
CA VAL A 135 -8.89 -1.49 -1.58
C VAL A 135 -7.58 -2.24 -1.81
N SER A 136 -7.55 -3.50 -1.49
CA SER A 136 -6.46 -4.41 -1.80
C SER A 136 -6.98 -5.84 -1.87
N VAL A 137 -6.19 -6.77 -2.43
CA VAL A 137 -6.60 -8.17 -2.44
C VAL A 137 -6.24 -8.86 -1.13
N ILE A 138 -4.97 -8.79 -0.67
CA ILE A 138 -4.55 -9.52 0.54
C ILE A 138 -3.56 -8.76 1.45
N THR A 139 -3.31 -7.47 1.23
CA THR A 139 -2.28 -6.78 2.03
C THR A 139 -2.69 -6.57 3.48
N THR A 140 -1.74 -6.78 4.39
CA THR A 140 -1.89 -6.43 5.81
C THR A 140 -1.53 -4.98 6.11
N ALA A 141 -0.90 -4.27 5.16
CA ALA A 141 -0.48 -2.88 5.34
C ALA A 141 -1.66 -1.95 5.66
N MET A 142 -2.86 -2.26 5.12
CA MET A 142 -4.07 -1.49 5.40
C MET A 142 -4.42 -1.39 6.89
N ASN A 143 -4.06 -2.39 7.70
CA ASN A 143 -4.35 -2.37 9.13
C ASN A 143 -3.72 -1.17 9.85
N ASN A 144 -2.61 -0.66 9.29
CA ASN A 144 -1.81 0.42 9.87
C ASN A 144 -1.99 1.78 9.16
N MET A 145 -2.97 1.92 8.28
CA MET A 145 -3.26 3.17 7.56
C MET A 145 -4.32 3.96 8.32
N ASP A 146 -3.90 4.86 9.20
CA ASP A 146 -4.80 5.64 10.06
C ASP A 146 -5.55 6.74 9.29
N PHE A 147 -5.06 7.12 8.12
CA PHE A 147 -5.63 8.13 7.23
C PHE A 147 -6.75 7.59 6.33
N VAL A 148 -7.12 6.32 6.47
CA VAL A 148 -8.16 5.65 5.68
C VAL A 148 -9.39 5.37 6.51
N GLU A 149 -10.56 5.81 6.02
CA GLU A 149 -11.85 5.61 6.71
C GLU A 149 -12.38 4.18 6.52
N GLU A 150 -12.47 3.72 5.29
CA GLU A 150 -12.97 2.39 4.94
C GLU A 150 -11.89 1.53 4.31
N LYS A 151 -11.77 0.27 4.73
CA LYS A 151 -10.72 -0.66 4.29
C LYS A 151 -11.36 -1.94 3.78
N LEU A 152 -11.18 -2.21 2.48
CA LEU A 152 -11.72 -3.38 1.82
C LEU A 152 -10.58 -4.33 1.41
N ASN A 153 -10.51 -5.48 2.07
CA ASN A 153 -9.63 -6.57 1.67
C ASN A 153 -10.47 -7.66 0.99
N LEU A 154 -10.21 -7.91 -0.29
CA LEU A 154 -11.01 -8.81 -1.12
C LEU A 154 -10.74 -10.28 -0.82
N GLY A 155 -9.60 -10.61 -0.22
CA GLY A 155 -9.19 -11.97 0.11
C GLY A 155 -8.46 -12.68 -1.03
N ALA A 156 -7.65 -13.68 -0.67
CA ALA A 156 -6.77 -14.39 -1.63
C ALA A 156 -7.55 -15.10 -2.74
N SER A 157 -8.75 -15.60 -2.47
CA SER A 157 -9.60 -16.26 -3.47
C SER A 157 -10.07 -15.33 -4.59
N PHE A 158 -9.93 -14.01 -4.43
CA PHE A 158 -10.25 -13.06 -5.49
C PHE A 158 -9.39 -13.27 -6.75
N TRP A 159 -8.17 -13.78 -6.59
CA TRP A 159 -7.28 -14.12 -7.70
C TRP A 159 -7.77 -15.30 -8.55
N ASP A 160 -8.54 -16.21 -7.95
CA ASP A 160 -9.00 -17.45 -8.59
C ASP A 160 -9.96 -17.16 -9.77
N ASP A 161 -10.62 -15.99 -9.77
CA ASP A 161 -11.48 -15.54 -10.87
C ASP A 161 -10.67 -15.06 -12.10
N TYR A 162 -9.38 -14.79 -11.95
CA TYR A 162 -8.51 -14.23 -12.99
C TYR A 162 -7.45 -15.19 -13.50
N GLU A 163 -7.04 -16.14 -12.69
CA GLU A 163 -6.06 -17.15 -13.03
C GLU A 163 -6.35 -18.46 -12.27
N ASP A 164 -6.21 -19.59 -12.96
CA ASP A 164 -6.32 -20.92 -12.35
C ASP A 164 -5.37 -21.05 -11.14
N PRO A 165 -5.88 -21.34 -9.92
CA PRO A 165 -5.07 -21.49 -8.73
C PRO A 165 -3.89 -22.48 -8.87
N ALA A 166 -4.02 -23.50 -9.73
CA ALA A 166 -2.94 -24.44 -10.02
C ALA A 166 -1.71 -23.77 -10.68
N LYS A 167 -1.90 -22.63 -11.34
CA LYS A 167 -0.83 -21.86 -12.00
C LYS A 167 -0.13 -20.88 -11.02
N HIS A 168 -0.76 -20.51 -9.92
CA HIS A 168 -0.19 -19.55 -8.97
C HIS A 168 1.17 -19.97 -8.42
N ALA A 169 1.39 -21.27 -8.17
CA ALA A 169 2.68 -21.78 -7.69
C ALA A 169 3.79 -21.71 -8.76
N PHE A 170 3.42 -21.81 -10.04
CA PHE A 170 4.36 -21.72 -11.16
C PHE A 170 4.84 -20.28 -11.38
N ASN A 171 3.92 -19.34 -11.37
CA ASN A 171 4.24 -17.92 -11.48
C ASN A 171 5.02 -17.37 -10.28
N LYS A 172 4.89 -18.02 -9.13
CA LYS A 172 5.65 -17.68 -7.91
C LYS A 172 7.15 -17.84 -8.10
N ALA A 173 7.60 -18.92 -8.76
CA ALA A 173 9.01 -19.16 -9.05
C ALA A 173 9.56 -18.11 -10.03
N ALA A 174 8.83 -17.84 -11.13
CA ALA A 174 9.21 -16.84 -12.13
C ALA A 174 9.26 -15.42 -11.54
N GLY A 175 8.35 -15.07 -10.63
CA GLY A 175 8.34 -13.77 -9.96
C GLY A 175 9.51 -13.55 -8.99
N LEU A 176 10.02 -14.63 -8.38
CA LEU A 176 11.19 -14.57 -7.51
C LEU A 176 12.49 -14.39 -8.30
N GLU A 177 12.63 -15.04 -9.44
CA GLU A 177 13.79 -14.90 -10.32
C GLU A 177 13.94 -13.50 -10.92
N LEU A 178 12.85 -12.77 -11.10
CA LEU A 178 12.85 -11.39 -11.60
C LEU A 178 13.16 -10.36 -10.50
N ALA A 179 12.95 -10.70 -9.23
CA ALA A 179 13.21 -9.81 -8.10
C ALA A 179 14.67 -9.82 -7.62
N ASP A 180 15.44 -10.86 -7.99
CA ASP A 180 16.86 -11.05 -7.59
C ASP A 180 17.85 -10.61 -8.67
N LYS A 181 17.38 -9.99 -9.76
CA LYS A 181 18.22 -9.36 -10.81
C LYS A 181 18.01 -7.85 -10.82
#